data_b1a3c7c257ec93e32ba358fcf2f32e94
#
_entry.id   b1a3c7c257ec93e32ba358fcf2f32e94
#
_cell.length_a   1.000
_cell.length_b   1.000
_cell.length_c   1.000
_cell.angle_alpha   90.00
_cell.angle_beta   90.00
_cell.angle_gamma   90.00
#
_symmetry.space_group_name_H-M   'P 1'
#
loop_
_entity.id
_entity.type
_entity.pdbx_description
1 polymer ?
#
loop_
_entity_poly.entity_id
_entity_poly.type
_entity_poly.pdbx_seq_one_letter_code
_entity_poly.pdbx_strand_id
1 'polypeptide(L)'
;MKIRLTYYGFISLALLMIVSSVSCRKDTNDPLVASTKMEDMQVSPDFKFSTTQSVGVKILTLDNANAPVPNIVVEVYTDLPDNGGTLILSGASNTNGVFSSDYKIPAGVDSLAYWVLPKVKFAA
;
A
#
# COMPACT_ATOMS: atom_id res chain seq x y z
N MET A 1 -0.50 -56.99 -39.32
CA MET A 1 0.05 -56.46 -38.09
C MET A 1 -0.11 -54.86 -37.97
N LYS A 2 -1.06 -54.28 -38.71
CA LYS A 2 -1.29 -52.83 -38.74
C LYS A 2 -2.50 -52.33 -37.91
N ILE A 3 -3.38 -53.25 -37.49
CA ILE A 3 -4.65 -52.88 -36.79
C ILE A 3 -4.44 -52.58 -35.29
N ARG A 4 -3.40 -53.13 -34.66
CA ARG A 4 -3.15 -52.94 -33.24
C ARG A 4 -2.59 -51.55 -32.90
N LEU A 5 -1.87 -50.91 -33.80
CA LEU A 5 -1.23 -49.62 -33.59
C LEU A 5 -2.24 -48.46 -33.59
N THR A 6 -3.27 -48.55 -34.46
CA THR A 6 -4.36 -47.56 -34.53
C THR A 6 -5.25 -47.60 -33.29
N TYR A 7 -5.45 -48.77 -32.68
CA TYR A 7 -6.29 -48.92 -31.50
C TYR A 7 -5.68 -48.26 -30.27
N TYR A 8 -4.36 -48.37 -30.09
CA TYR A 8 -3.65 -47.71 -29.01
C TYR A 8 -3.62 -46.17 -29.16
N GLY A 9 -3.60 -45.68 -30.40
CA GLY A 9 -3.69 -44.25 -30.70
C GLY A 9 -5.04 -43.66 -30.31
N PHE A 10 -6.15 -44.37 -30.54
CA PHE A 10 -7.49 -43.90 -30.14
C PHE A 10 -7.70 -43.95 -28.65
N ILE A 11 -7.16 -44.93 -27.94
CA ILE A 11 -7.25 -45.02 -26.46
C ILE A 11 -6.43 -43.92 -25.81
N SER A 12 -5.25 -43.60 -26.32
CA SER A 12 -4.42 -42.51 -25.83
C SER A 12 -5.06 -41.16 -26.04
N LEU A 13 -5.71 -40.92 -27.19
CA LEU A 13 -6.42 -39.68 -27.48
C LEU A 13 -7.66 -39.49 -26.58
N ALA A 14 -8.39 -40.59 -26.33
CA ALA A 14 -9.56 -40.56 -25.43
C ALA A 14 -9.17 -40.30 -23.96
N LEU A 15 -8.04 -40.83 -23.51
CA LEU A 15 -7.52 -40.61 -22.16
C LEU A 15 -7.07 -39.15 -21.95
N LEU A 16 -6.50 -38.52 -22.99
CA LEU A 16 -6.07 -37.13 -22.95
C LEU A 16 -7.26 -36.14 -22.82
N MET A 17 -8.40 -36.49 -23.41
CA MET A 17 -9.63 -35.66 -23.33
C MET A 17 -10.29 -35.69 -21.95
N ILE A 18 -10.06 -36.72 -21.15
CA ILE A 18 -10.67 -36.84 -19.80
C ILE A 18 -9.94 -35.98 -18.77
N VAL A 19 -8.63 -35.71 -18.97
CA VAL A 19 -7.81 -34.93 -18.04
C VAL A 19 -8.10 -33.42 -18.16
N SER A 20 -8.61 -32.94 -19.30
CA SER A 20 -8.92 -31.52 -19.52
C SER A 20 -10.24 -31.04 -18.91
N SER A 21 -11.05 -31.96 -18.35
CA SER A 21 -12.33 -31.60 -17.70
C SER A 21 -12.21 -31.34 -16.19
N VAL A 22 -11.00 -31.29 -15.61
CA VAL A 22 -10.79 -30.73 -14.26
C VAL A 22 -10.73 -29.20 -14.36
N SER A 23 -11.83 -28.64 -14.84
CA SER A 23 -12.11 -27.20 -14.76
C SER A 23 -12.31 -26.82 -13.29
N CYS A 24 -11.67 -25.75 -12.87
CA CYS A 24 -11.74 -25.12 -11.57
C CYS A 24 -13.10 -25.31 -10.90
N ARG A 25 -13.17 -26.12 -9.85
CA ARG A 25 -14.23 -26.02 -8.87
C ARG A 25 -14.01 -24.69 -8.17
N LYS A 26 -14.87 -23.72 -8.49
CA LYS A 26 -15.07 -22.54 -7.67
C LYS A 26 -15.54 -23.07 -6.31
N ASP A 27 -14.72 -22.93 -5.29
CA ASP A 27 -15.11 -23.23 -3.92
C ASP A 27 -16.32 -22.36 -3.57
N THR A 28 -17.49 -22.98 -3.63
CA THR A 28 -18.78 -22.38 -3.26
C THR A 28 -18.99 -22.38 -1.73
N ASN A 29 -17.93 -22.30 -0.95
CA ASN A 29 -17.99 -22.16 0.49
C ASN A 29 -17.81 -20.70 0.96
N ASP A 30 -17.83 -19.76 0.02
CA ASP A 30 -17.96 -18.36 0.38
C ASP A 30 -19.47 -18.06 0.50
N PRO A 31 -19.99 -17.78 1.71
CA PRO A 31 -21.38 -17.41 1.89
C PRO A 31 -21.62 -15.95 1.46
N LEU A 32 -21.04 -15.54 0.35
CA LEU A 32 -21.50 -14.36 -0.35
C LEU A 32 -22.81 -14.73 -1.03
N VAL A 33 -23.87 -14.77 -0.25
CA VAL A 33 -25.23 -14.68 -0.76
C VAL A 33 -25.23 -13.44 -1.64
N ALA A 34 -25.27 -13.65 -2.95
CA ALA A 34 -25.46 -12.55 -3.89
C ALA A 34 -26.83 -11.95 -3.56
N SER A 35 -26.83 -10.98 -2.66
CA SER A 35 -28.01 -10.22 -2.33
C SER A 35 -28.42 -9.48 -3.59
N THR A 36 -29.54 -9.89 -4.18
CA THR A 36 -30.11 -9.26 -5.37
C THR A 36 -30.76 -7.93 -5.03
N LYS A 37 -30.91 -7.62 -3.74
CA LYS A 37 -31.44 -6.36 -3.24
C LYS A 37 -30.43 -5.68 -2.33
N MET A 38 -30.29 -4.37 -2.48
CA MET A 38 -29.38 -3.55 -1.68
C MET A 38 -29.72 -3.62 -0.18
N GLU A 39 -30.97 -3.89 0.16
CA GLU A 39 -31.50 -4.04 1.51
C GLU A 39 -31.02 -5.33 2.22
N ASP A 40 -30.63 -6.35 1.45
CA ASP A 40 -30.16 -7.64 1.96
C ASP A 40 -28.62 -7.69 2.08
N MET A 41 -27.91 -6.60 1.77
CA MET A 41 -26.46 -6.53 1.87
C MET A 41 -26.03 -6.51 3.33
N GLN A 42 -25.50 -7.61 3.81
CA GLN A 42 -24.86 -7.69 5.13
C GLN A 42 -23.43 -7.17 5.02
N VAL A 43 -23.19 -6.00 5.60
CA VAL A 43 -21.83 -5.47 5.76
C VAL A 43 -21.19 -6.20 6.94
N SER A 44 -19.99 -6.74 6.75
CA SER A 44 -19.23 -7.35 7.84
C SER A 44 -19.10 -6.38 9.02
N PRO A 45 -19.31 -6.83 10.29
CA PRO A 45 -19.12 -5.99 11.47
C PRO A 45 -17.67 -5.48 11.60
N ASP A 46 -16.72 -6.13 10.93
CA ASP A 46 -15.31 -5.73 10.89
C ASP A 46 -15.00 -4.72 9.76
N PHE A 47 -15.99 -4.37 8.94
CA PHE A 47 -15.81 -3.41 7.87
C PHE A 47 -15.66 -1.99 8.45
N LYS A 48 -14.45 -1.47 8.40
CA LYS A 48 -14.14 -0.12 8.86
C LYS A 48 -14.18 0.85 7.69
N PHE A 49 -15.14 1.78 7.72
CA PHE A 49 -15.27 2.88 6.75
C PHE A 49 -14.26 4.02 7.02
N SER A 50 -13.14 3.73 7.67
CA SER A 50 -12.16 4.77 7.93
C SER A 50 -11.46 5.18 6.64
N THR A 51 -11.74 6.37 6.17
CA THR A 51 -11.09 6.99 5.00
C THR A 51 -9.79 7.70 5.37
N THR A 52 -9.48 7.78 6.67
CA THR A 52 -8.28 8.43 7.19
C THR A 52 -7.60 7.56 8.23
N GLN A 53 -6.27 7.69 8.32
CA GLN A 53 -5.43 7.09 9.36
C GLN A 53 -4.57 8.14 10.04
N SER A 54 -4.29 7.96 11.33
CA SER A 54 -3.36 8.82 12.07
C SER A 54 -1.94 8.29 11.92
N VAL A 55 -1.02 9.16 11.53
CA VAL A 55 0.40 8.84 11.37
C VAL A 55 1.22 9.77 12.27
N GLY A 56 2.05 9.20 13.13
CA GLY A 56 3.04 9.94 13.91
C GLY A 56 4.32 10.11 13.08
N VAL A 57 4.68 11.34 12.78
CA VAL A 57 5.92 11.69 12.07
C VAL A 57 6.96 12.14 13.10
N LYS A 58 8.16 11.52 13.07
CA LYS A 58 9.30 11.90 13.90
C LYS A 58 10.57 11.95 13.06
N ILE A 59 11.14 13.14 12.92
CA ILE A 59 12.36 13.38 12.13
C ILE A 59 13.43 13.94 13.05
N LEU A 60 14.64 13.37 12.96
CA LEU A 60 15.80 13.82 13.71
C LEU A 60 16.74 14.55 12.76
N THR A 61 17.04 15.81 13.08
CA THR A 61 17.98 16.64 12.31
C THR A 61 19.34 16.63 12.98
N LEU A 62 20.34 16.12 12.26
CA LEU A 62 21.72 15.95 12.73
C LEU A 62 22.69 16.68 11.79
N ASP A 63 23.84 17.08 12.32
CA ASP A 63 24.98 17.53 11.53
C ASP A 63 25.85 16.34 11.07
N ASN A 64 26.94 16.64 10.37
CA ASN A 64 27.87 15.62 9.87
C ASN A 64 28.65 14.89 11.00
N ALA A 65 28.62 15.41 12.22
CA ALA A 65 29.20 14.78 13.41
C ALA A 65 28.15 14.03 14.24
N ASN A 66 26.92 13.84 13.71
CA ASN A 66 25.77 13.26 14.39
C ASN A 66 25.29 14.06 15.63
N ALA A 67 25.64 15.34 15.70
CA ALA A 67 25.11 16.21 16.77
C ALA A 67 23.73 16.77 16.36
N PRO A 68 22.78 16.88 17.31
CA PRO A 68 21.45 17.43 17.05
C PRO A 68 21.50 18.89 16.58
N VAL A 69 20.80 19.21 15.52
CA VAL A 69 20.70 20.59 14.99
C VAL A 69 19.30 21.13 15.24
N PRO A 70 19.15 22.15 16.12
CA PRO A 70 17.84 22.75 16.41
C PRO A 70 17.44 23.78 15.36
N ASN A 71 16.14 24.08 15.34
CA ASN A 71 15.52 25.12 14.49
C ASN A 71 15.74 24.89 12.98
N ILE A 72 15.81 23.64 12.56
CA ILE A 72 15.79 23.26 11.15
C ILE A 72 14.35 23.11 10.73
N VAL A 73 13.97 23.77 9.64
CA VAL A 73 12.62 23.63 9.08
C VAL A 73 12.51 22.30 8.33
N VAL A 74 11.50 21.53 8.70
CA VAL A 74 11.16 20.26 8.10
C VAL A 74 9.80 20.41 7.44
N GLU A 75 9.69 19.96 6.21
CA GLU A 75 8.45 19.91 5.45
C GLU A 75 8.15 18.47 5.06
N VAL A 76 6.91 18.04 5.22
CA VAL A 76 6.45 16.68 4.88
C VAL A 76 5.37 16.78 3.82
N TYR A 77 5.52 15.96 2.78
CA TYR A 77 4.69 15.94 1.59
C TYR A 77 4.10 14.56 1.36
N THR A 78 3.04 14.47 0.57
CA THR A 78 2.46 13.19 0.11
C THR A 78 3.38 12.44 -0.85
N ASP A 79 4.23 13.17 -1.59
CA ASP A 79 5.27 12.69 -2.49
C ASP A 79 6.33 13.79 -2.64
N LEU A 80 7.40 13.57 -3.36
CA LEU A 80 8.40 14.61 -3.64
C LEU A 80 7.75 15.82 -4.33
N PRO A 81 8.11 17.07 -3.97
CA PRO A 81 7.56 18.28 -4.61
C PRO A 81 7.67 18.27 -6.13
N ASP A 82 8.79 17.77 -6.67
CA ASP A 82 9.03 17.65 -8.12
C ASP A 82 8.09 16.66 -8.82
N ASN A 83 7.49 15.74 -8.06
CA ASN A 83 6.49 14.78 -8.54
C ASN A 83 5.05 15.27 -8.31
N GLY A 84 4.86 16.52 -7.91
CA GLY A 84 3.55 17.08 -7.60
C GLY A 84 3.04 16.75 -6.21
N GLY A 85 3.92 16.38 -5.28
CA GLY A 85 3.58 16.13 -3.88
C GLY A 85 2.97 17.36 -3.20
N THR A 86 1.95 17.15 -2.39
CA THR A 86 1.27 18.22 -1.62
C THR A 86 1.87 18.31 -0.22
N LEU A 87 2.18 19.53 0.22
CA LEU A 87 2.63 19.79 1.59
C LEU A 87 1.52 19.46 2.59
N ILE A 88 1.84 18.63 3.58
CA ILE A 88 0.91 18.20 4.63
C ILE A 88 1.30 18.69 6.02
N LEU A 89 2.60 18.81 6.29
CA LEU A 89 3.15 19.29 7.56
C LEU A 89 4.37 20.17 7.32
N SER A 90 4.51 21.21 8.12
CA SER A 90 5.74 22.00 8.20
C SER A 90 5.99 22.44 9.64
N GLY A 91 7.25 22.47 10.03
CA GLY A 91 7.65 22.94 11.35
C GLY A 91 9.15 22.91 11.58
N ALA A 92 9.60 23.43 12.70
CA ALA A 92 11.01 23.45 13.06
C ALA A 92 11.35 22.36 14.07
N SER A 93 12.56 21.81 13.97
CA SER A 93 13.10 20.92 14.99
C SER A 93 13.32 21.67 16.31
N ASN A 94 13.10 20.99 17.42
CA ASN A 94 13.30 21.52 18.77
C ASN A 94 14.79 21.61 19.15
N THR A 95 15.10 21.97 20.39
CA THR A 95 16.47 22.09 20.92
C THR A 95 17.29 20.79 20.83
N ASN A 96 16.62 19.65 20.79
CA ASN A 96 17.24 18.32 20.65
C ASN A 96 17.31 17.86 19.18
N GLY A 97 17.06 18.75 18.21
CA GLY A 97 17.03 18.40 16.80
C GLY A 97 15.86 17.52 16.38
N VAL A 98 14.78 17.44 17.18
CA VAL A 98 13.63 16.57 16.89
C VAL A 98 12.46 17.42 16.39
N PHE A 99 11.95 17.07 15.22
CA PHE A 99 10.62 17.45 14.75
C PHE A 99 9.68 16.27 14.98
N SER A 100 8.55 16.51 15.65
CA SER A 100 7.53 15.49 15.89
C SER A 100 6.14 16.09 15.76
N SER A 101 5.27 15.41 15.02
CA SER A 101 3.88 15.81 14.83
C SER A 101 3.02 14.61 14.47
N ASP A 102 1.75 14.63 14.93
CA ASP A 102 0.74 13.66 14.52
C ASP A 102 -0.16 14.30 13.46
N TYR A 103 -0.46 13.55 12.41
CA TYR A 103 -1.29 14.03 11.31
C TYR A 103 -2.23 12.94 10.82
N LYS A 104 -3.43 13.35 10.36
CA LYS A 104 -4.39 12.45 9.73
C LYS A 104 -4.24 12.51 8.22
N ILE A 105 -3.87 11.40 7.63
CA ILE A 105 -3.73 11.23 6.17
C ILE A 105 -4.88 10.37 5.61
N PRO A 106 -5.21 10.49 4.32
CA PRO A 106 -6.08 9.54 3.65
C PRO A 106 -5.57 8.10 3.79
N ALA A 107 -6.47 7.14 3.99
CA ALA A 107 -6.11 5.75 4.22
C ALA A 107 -5.37 5.08 3.03
N GLY A 108 -5.48 5.66 1.82
CA GLY A 108 -4.79 5.18 0.62
C GLY A 108 -3.39 5.78 0.40
N VAL A 109 -2.85 6.56 1.36
CA VAL A 109 -1.47 7.08 1.28
C VAL A 109 -0.53 6.10 1.97
N ASP A 110 0.32 5.44 1.19
CA ASP A 110 1.23 4.40 1.67
C ASP A 110 2.65 4.93 1.97
N SER A 111 3.00 6.12 1.46
CA SER A 111 4.33 6.71 1.64
C SER A 111 4.24 8.21 1.85
N LEU A 112 5.22 8.76 2.57
CA LEU A 112 5.41 10.18 2.76
C LEU A 112 6.84 10.56 2.40
N ALA A 113 7.00 11.72 1.74
CA ALA A 113 8.29 12.32 1.48
C ALA A 113 8.55 13.46 2.49
N TYR A 114 9.79 13.68 2.85
CA TYR A 114 10.15 14.83 3.67
C TYR A 114 11.29 15.61 3.04
N TRP A 115 11.28 16.92 3.27
CA TRP A 115 12.30 17.85 2.83
C TRP A 115 12.85 18.60 4.04
N VAL A 116 14.16 18.79 4.09
CA VAL A 116 14.83 19.53 5.14
C VAL A 116 15.43 20.79 4.51
N LEU A 117 14.94 21.95 4.92
CA LEU A 117 15.46 23.22 4.42
C LEU A 117 16.76 23.58 5.15
N PRO A 118 17.86 23.76 4.43
CA PRO A 118 19.12 24.16 5.03
C PRO A 118 18.98 25.54 5.67
N LYS A 119 19.57 25.72 6.85
CA LYS A 119 19.63 27.01 7.55
C LYS A 119 20.52 27.95 6.71
N VAL A 120 19.90 28.87 5.97
CA VAL A 120 20.63 29.91 5.25
C VAL A 120 21.15 30.90 6.31
N LYS A 121 22.45 30.93 6.55
CA LYS A 121 23.11 32.01 7.29
C LYS A 121 23.18 33.21 6.34
N PHE A 122 22.31 34.19 6.52
CA PHE A 122 22.57 35.50 5.97
C PHE A 122 23.74 36.08 6.78
N ALA A 123 24.88 36.25 6.14
CA ALA A 123 25.96 37.07 6.70
C ALA A 123 25.46 38.53 6.68
N ALA A 124 25.40 39.14 7.86
CA ALA A 124 25.14 40.58 8.02
C ALA A 124 26.40 41.37 7.67
#